data_542c6399f6f7ff7c770806b50ce6357d
#
_entry.id   542c6399f6f7ff7c770806b50ce6357d
#
_cell.length_a   1.000
_cell.length_b   1.000
_cell.length_c   1.000
_cell.angle_alpha   90.00
_cell.angle_beta   90.00
_cell.angle_gamma   90.00
#
_symmetry.space_group_name_H-M   'P 1'
#
loop_
_entity.id
_entity.type
_entity.pdbx_description
1 polymer ?
#
loop_
_entity_poly.entity_id
_entity_poly.type
_entity_poly.pdbx_seq_one_letter_code
_entity_poly.pdbx_strand_id
1 'polypeptide(L)'
;MIPKDKAIEILDDAAKMGVKSIIFTGGGEPTVFPDHLEVFAHALDLGLECSLNSNGAILRNGWQDVLPDFTYVRFSVDAGDANQYAKDRRVSSSIYSTVLNNITKVCAEVERSKSDCVVGAGYVVTPDNYIHVYEGIARLKHTGVEYVRMAAMQSTEGFDAYPGNTWERSRAEVKRAKDKFDDDTFTVVDLTDNVMGAKPDYDFCGFQHFVTYIGADLNVYRCCYTAYADLGRINSLKLQTFAQWVKSESTRELLTNFSARSCDNCALNEKNKVIMYLTDPDPKHVNFV
;
A
#
# COMPACT_ATOMS: atom_id res chain seq x y z
N MET A 1 4.30 -16.75 7.56
CA MET A 1 4.49 -16.67 6.09
C MET A 1 3.45 -17.57 5.43
N ILE A 2 2.81 -17.14 4.37
CA ILE A 2 1.85 -17.95 3.61
C ILE A 2 2.64 -19.07 2.89
N PRO A 3 2.28 -20.37 3.02
CA PRO A 3 2.89 -21.42 2.21
C PRO A 3 2.62 -21.22 0.72
N LYS A 4 3.58 -21.59 -0.14
CA LYS A 4 3.47 -21.40 -1.60
C LYS A 4 2.18 -21.98 -2.19
N ASP A 5 1.89 -23.26 -1.90
CA ASP A 5 0.70 -23.92 -2.41
C ASP A 5 -0.59 -23.19 -2.00
N LYS A 6 -0.60 -22.62 -0.79
CA LYS A 6 -1.74 -21.83 -0.31
C LYS A 6 -1.83 -20.46 -1.00
N ALA A 7 -0.69 -19.84 -1.32
CA ALA A 7 -0.68 -18.60 -2.10
C ALA A 7 -1.23 -18.84 -3.52
N ILE A 8 -0.81 -19.90 -4.17
CA ILE A 8 -1.30 -20.35 -5.49
C ILE A 8 -2.81 -20.63 -5.44
N GLU A 9 -3.27 -21.42 -4.43
CA GLU A 9 -4.70 -21.69 -4.24
C GLU A 9 -5.54 -20.40 -4.13
N ILE A 10 -5.04 -19.42 -3.34
CA ILE A 10 -5.74 -18.15 -3.16
C ILE A 10 -5.83 -17.38 -4.49
N LEU A 11 -4.76 -17.34 -5.27
CA LEU A 11 -4.72 -16.67 -6.57
C LEU A 11 -5.66 -17.34 -7.58
N ASP A 12 -5.63 -18.68 -7.65
CA ASP A 12 -6.53 -19.46 -8.50
C ASP A 12 -8.00 -19.20 -8.20
N ASP A 13 -8.36 -19.23 -6.91
CA ASP A 13 -9.73 -18.96 -6.47
C ASP A 13 -10.12 -17.51 -6.76
N ALA A 14 -9.23 -16.55 -6.50
CA ALA A 14 -9.45 -15.14 -6.75
C ALA A 14 -9.74 -14.88 -8.24
N ALA A 15 -8.91 -15.41 -9.14
CA ALA A 15 -9.09 -15.28 -10.58
C ALA A 15 -10.40 -15.90 -11.06
N LYS A 16 -10.72 -17.13 -10.62
CA LYS A 16 -11.99 -17.84 -10.94
C LYS A 16 -13.22 -17.08 -10.44
N MET A 17 -13.09 -16.30 -9.36
CA MET A 17 -14.17 -15.49 -8.80
C MET A 17 -14.27 -14.09 -9.40
N GLY A 18 -13.42 -13.76 -10.36
CA GLY A 18 -13.47 -12.48 -11.08
C GLY A 18 -12.77 -11.33 -10.37
N VAL A 19 -11.89 -11.60 -9.40
CA VAL A 19 -10.96 -10.59 -8.88
C VAL A 19 -10.14 -10.03 -10.03
N LYS A 20 -9.95 -8.72 -10.07
CA LYS A 20 -9.26 -8.04 -11.18
C LYS A 20 -7.81 -7.77 -10.88
N SER A 21 -7.49 -7.46 -9.62
CA SER A 21 -6.14 -7.02 -9.27
C SER A 21 -5.67 -7.57 -7.93
N ILE A 22 -4.36 -7.77 -7.82
CA ILE A 22 -3.67 -8.21 -6.60
C ILE A 22 -2.58 -7.21 -6.24
N ILE A 23 -2.52 -6.82 -4.98
CA ILE A 23 -1.41 -6.03 -4.45
C ILE A 23 -0.60 -6.92 -3.52
N PHE A 24 0.60 -7.28 -3.93
CA PHE A 24 1.57 -7.92 -3.06
C PHE A 24 2.16 -6.88 -2.11
N THR A 25 1.79 -7.02 -0.84
CA THR A 25 2.19 -6.08 0.21
C THR A 25 2.34 -6.85 1.51
N GLY A 26 2.35 -6.22 2.67
CA GLY A 26 2.47 -7.08 3.75
C GLY A 26 2.18 -6.66 5.15
N GLY A 27 1.99 -7.66 6.00
CA GLY A 27 2.40 -7.70 7.38
C GLY A 27 3.81 -8.25 7.48
N GLY A 28 4.69 -7.82 6.58
CA GLY A 28 6.08 -8.23 6.38
C GLY A 28 6.55 -7.70 5.03
N GLU A 29 7.58 -8.32 4.48
CA GLU A 29 8.15 -7.96 3.18
C GLU A 29 7.90 -9.08 2.15
N PRO A 30 7.17 -8.82 1.05
CA PRO A 30 6.85 -9.86 0.05
C PRO A 30 8.09 -10.53 -0.54
N THR A 31 9.17 -9.77 -0.80
CA THR A 31 10.39 -10.28 -1.44
C THR A 31 11.26 -11.14 -0.53
N VAL A 32 10.96 -11.21 0.77
CA VAL A 32 11.59 -12.18 1.71
C VAL A 32 11.10 -13.60 1.44
N PHE A 33 9.88 -13.75 0.95
CA PHE A 33 9.33 -15.06 0.60
C PHE A 33 10.18 -15.71 -0.51
N PRO A 34 10.74 -16.93 -0.32
CA PRO A 34 11.67 -17.51 -1.30
C PRO A 34 11.08 -17.66 -2.69
N ASP A 35 9.82 -18.06 -2.79
CA ASP A 35 9.12 -18.38 -4.03
C ASP A 35 8.29 -17.19 -4.58
N HIS A 36 8.56 -15.96 -4.12
CA HIS A 36 7.74 -14.81 -4.49
C HIS A 36 7.66 -14.57 -6.01
N LEU A 37 8.77 -14.74 -6.74
CA LEU A 37 8.76 -14.55 -8.20
C LEU A 37 7.86 -15.56 -8.91
N GLU A 38 7.84 -16.81 -8.45
CA GLU A 38 6.97 -17.85 -9.00
C GLU A 38 5.49 -17.55 -8.71
N VAL A 39 5.19 -17.08 -7.49
CA VAL A 39 3.83 -16.65 -7.11
C VAL A 39 3.39 -15.42 -7.89
N PHE A 40 4.30 -14.47 -8.14
CA PHE A 40 4.04 -13.27 -8.93
C PHE A 40 3.76 -13.62 -10.40
N ALA A 41 4.60 -14.46 -11.00
CA ALA A 41 4.42 -14.94 -12.37
C ALA A 41 3.08 -15.68 -12.53
N HIS A 42 2.74 -16.57 -11.57
CA HIS A 42 1.46 -17.26 -11.58
C HIS A 42 0.24 -16.30 -11.56
N ALA A 43 0.31 -15.22 -10.77
CA ALA A 43 -0.75 -14.22 -10.75
C ALA A 43 -0.91 -13.52 -12.10
N LEU A 44 0.21 -13.20 -12.77
CA LEU A 44 0.21 -12.62 -14.13
C LEU A 44 -0.36 -13.62 -15.16
N ASP A 45 0.03 -14.89 -15.09
CA ASP A 45 -0.47 -15.96 -15.98
C ASP A 45 -1.99 -16.17 -15.85
N LEU A 46 -2.55 -15.90 -14.67
CA LEU A 46 -4.00 -15.89 -14.44
C LEU A 46 -4.71 -14.65 -15.01
N GLY A 47 -3.98 -13.69 -15.56
CA GLY A 47 -4.50 -12.44 -16.10
C GLY A 47 -4.90 -11.41 -15.04
N LEU A 48 -4.36 -11.51 -13.83
CA LEU A 48 -4.58 -10.53 -12.77
C LEU A 48 -3.65 -9.32 -12.95
N GLU A 49 -4.19 -8.12 -12.78
CA GLU A 49 -3.37 -6.91 -12.65
C GLU A 49 -2.59 -6.99 -11.34
N CYS A 50 -1.26 -7.00 -11.43
CA CYS A 50 -0.38 -7.18 -10.28
C CYS A 50 0.32 -5.89 -9.88
N SER A 51 0.48 -5.69 -8.57
CA SER A 51 1.23 -4.56 -8.02
C SER A 51 2.03 -4.98 -6.80
N LEU A 52 3.15 -4.32 -6.55
CA LEU A 52 4.06 -4.61 -5.43
C LEU A 52 4.31 -3.38 -4.57
N ASN A 53 4.20 -3.54 -3.26
CA ASN A 53 4.78 -2.63 -2.28
C ASN A 53 5.92 -3.36 -1.56
N SER A 54 7.15 -2.86 -1.66
CA SER A 54 8.35 -3.49 -1.12
C SER A 54 9.23 -2.47 -0.38
N ASN A 55 10.05 -2.95 0.56
CA ASN A 55 11.11 -2.15 1.14
C ASN A 55 12.35 -2.01 0.22
N GLY A 56 12.40 -2.73 -0.89
CA GLY A 56 13.46 -2.66 -1.90
C GLY A 56 14.81 -3.27 -1.50
N ALA A 57 14.92 -3.87 -0.32
CA ALA A 57 16.21 -4.39 0.15
C ALA A 57 16.64 -5.68 -0.58
N ILE A 58 15.68 -6.44 -1.11
CA ILE A 58 15.92 -7.71 -1.79
C ILE A 58 15.42 -7.63 -3.22
N LEU A 59 16.32 -7.93 -4.16
CA LEU A 59 16.01 -8.07 -5.57
C LEU A 59 16.64 -9.39 -6.05
N ARG A 60 15.82 -10.44 -6.15
CA ARG A 60 16.30 -11.80 -6.50
C ARG A 60 16.49 -11.94 -8.01
N ASN A 61 17.43 -12.81 -8.41
CA ASN A 61 17.62 -13.12 -9.84
C ASN A 61 16.31 -13.60 -10.47
N GLY A 62 16.02 -13.15 -11.69
CA GLY A 62 14.76 -13.42 -12.41
C GLY A 62 13.67 -12.38 -12.20
N TRP A 63 13.89 -11.34 -11.38
CA TRP A 63 12.93 -10.26 -11.20
C TRP A 63 12.63 -9.51 -12.51
N GLN A 64 13.59 -9.47 -13.42
CA GLN A 64 13.47 -8.81 -14.73
C GLN A 64 12.40 -9.44 -15.63
N ASP A 65 12.12 -10.72 -15.39
CA ASP A 65 11.13 -11.48 -16.18
C ASP A 65 9.70 -11.34 -15.61
N VAL A 66 9.54 -10.62 -14.50
CA VAL A 66 8.26 -10.55 -13.78
C VAL A 66 7.83 -9.12 -13.46
N LEU A 67 8.70 -8.30 -12.83
CA LEU A 67 8.29 -6.97 -12.37
C LEU A 67 7.90 -5.98 -13.48
N PRO A 68 8.49 -6.02 -14.68
CA PRO A 68 8.03 -5.16 -15.77
C PRO A 68 6.57 -5.40 -16.20
N ASP A 69 6.01 -6.58 -15.96
CA ASP A 69 4.63 -6.90 -16.29
C ASP A 69 3.63 -6.48 -15.19
N PHE A 70 4.11 -5.86 -14.11
CA PHE A 70 3.25 -5.32 -13.06
C PHE A 70 2.65 -3.98 -13.47
N THR A 71 1.46 -3.67 -12.94
CA THR A 71 0.83 -2.35 -13.09
C THR A 71 1.66 -1.27 -12.41
N TYR A 72 2.14 -1.55 -11.19
CA TYR A 72 3.11 -0.69 -10.54
C TYR A 72 4.01 -1.44 -9.54
N VAL A 73 5.21 -0.90 -9.33
CA VAL A 73 6.10 -1.28 -8.24
C VAL A 73 6.38 -0.04 -7.39
N ARG A 74 6.08 -0.08 -6.09
CA ARG A 74 6.31 1.03 -5.18
C ARG A 74 7.23 0.63 -4.04
N PHE A 75 8.30 1.40 -3.87
CA PHE A 75 9.29 1.19 -2.83
C PHE A 75 9.03 2.09 -1.62
N SER A 76 9.09 1.52 -0.40
CA SER A 76 8.92 2.28 0.85
C SER A 76 10.27 2.82 1.34
N VAL A 77 10.51 4.13 1.14
CA VAL A 77 11.79 4.77 1.50
C VAL A 77 11.51 6.08 2.25
N ASP A 78 11.52 6.01 3.58
CA ASP A 78 11.09 7.11 4.47
C ASP A 78 12.30 7.88 5.03
N ALA A 79 13.37 8.06 4.25
CA ALA A 79 14.60 8.69 4.72
C ALA A 79 15.31 9.50 3.62
N GLY A 80 15.96 10.58 4.04
CA GLY A 80 16.78 11.41 3.16
C GLY A 80 18.24 10.98 3.09
N ASP A 81 18.71 10.18 4.05
CA ASP A 81 20.10 9.68 4.10
C ASP A 81 20.21 8.31 4.77
N ALA A 82 21.41 7.71 4.66
CA ALA A 82 21.69 6.37 5.16
C ALA A 82 21.62 6.25 6.69
N ASN A 83 21.94 7.30 7.44
CA ASN A 83 21.93 7.27 8.90
C ASN A 83 20.49 7.32 9.41
N GLN A 84 19.65 8.19 8.83
CA GLN A 84 18.23 8.24 9.11
C GLN A 84 17.56 6.90 8.79
N TYR A 85 17.84 6.34 7.60
CA TYR A 85 17.31 5.04 7.19
C TYR A 85 17.70 3.92 8.16
N ALA A 86 18.99 3.87 8.55
CA ALA A 86 19.49 2.86 9.48
C ALA A 86 18.81 2.95 10.86
N LYS A 87 18.64 4.17 11.36
CA LYS A 87 17.97 4.44 12.65
C LYS A 87 16.50 3.97 12.61
N ASP A 88 15.74 4.40 11.59
CA ASP A 88 14.30 4.16 11.53
C ASP A 88 13.96 2.70 11.22
N ARG A 89 14.74 2.06 10.34
CA ARG A 89 14.53 0.66 9.94
C ARG A 89 15.28 -0.35 10.80
N ARG A 90 16.17 0.10 11.70
CA ARG A 90 17.02 -0.74 12.56
C ARG A 90 17.88 -1.72 11.78
N VAL A 91 18.51 -1.21 10.72
CA VAL A 91 19.36 -1.98 9.82
C VAL A 91 20.73 -1.29 9.63
N SER A 92 21.67 -1.95 8.94
CA SER A 92 22.92 -1.29 8.55
C SER A 92 22.66 -0.13 7.60
N SER A 93 23.44 0.96 7.72
CA SER A 93 23.36 2.11 6.82
C SER A 93 23.66 1.75 5.34
N SER A 94 24.41 0.68 5.09
CA SER A 94 24.66 0.15 3.74
C SER A 94 23.39 -0.32 3.03
N ILE A 95 22.34 -0.69 3.76
CA ILE A 95 21.07 -1.13 3.15
C ILE A 95 20.40 0.00 2.38
N TYR A 96 20.54 1.25 2.82
CA TYR A 96 20.00 2.40 2.10
C TYR A 96 20.53 2.51 0.66
N SER A 97 21.85 2.38 0.49
CA SER A 97 22.46 2.37 -0.84
C SER A 97 21.98 1.17 -1.68
N THR A 98 21.84 0.01 -1.05
CA THR A 98 21.30 -1.19 -1.71
C THR A 98 19.88 -0.95 -2.23
N VAL A 99 19.01 -0.34 -1.42
CA VAL A 99 17.64 -0.01 -1.80
C VAL A 99 17.62 0.95 -2.98
N LEU A 100 18.35 2.07 -2.91
CA LEU A 100 18.42 3.05 -4.01
C LEU A 100 18.93 2.40 -5.30
N ASN A 101 19.99 1.58 -5.22
CA ASN A 101 20.52 0.86 -6.38
C ASN A 101 19.50 -0.14 -6.96
N ASN A 102 18.72 -0.83 -6.12
CA ASN A 102 17.69 -1.75 -6.59
C ASN A 102 16.56 -0.98 -7.29
N ILE A 103 16.13 0.15 -6.74
CA ILE A 103 15.14 1.03 -7.40
C ILE A 103 15.63 1.45 -8.78
N THR A 104 16.88 1.98 -8.85
CA THR A 104 17.48 2.38 -10.13
C THR A 104 17.51 1.24 -11.16
N LYS A 105 17.82 0.01 -10.73
CA LYS A 105 17.80 -1.16 -11.63
C LYS A 105 16.40 -1.45 -12.15
N VAL A 106 15.38 -1.38 -11.28
CA VAL A 106 13.99 -1.63 -11.70
C VAL A 106 13.51 -0.56 -12.67
N CYS A 107 13.78 0.73 -12.39
CA CYS A 107 13.45 1.82 -13.31
C CYS A 107 14.14 1.64 -14.69
N ALA A 108 15.44 1.34 -14.70
CA ALA A 108 16.19 1.11 -15.93
C ALA A 108 15.68 -0.10 -16.73
N GLU A 109 15.23 -1.15 -16.07
CA GLU A 109 14.67 -2.33 -16.74
C GLU A 109 13.30 -2.05 -17.36
N VAL A 110 12.42 -1.35 -16.63
CA VAL A 110 11.11 -0.91 -17.13
C VAL A 110 11.28 -0.02 -18.37
N GLU A 111 12.19 0.92 -18.34
CA GLU A 111 12.54 1.77 -19.51
C GLU A 111 13.10 0.92 -20.67
N ARG A 112 14.05 0.02 -20.41
CA ARG A 112 14.67 -0.86 -21.40
C ARG A 112 13.67 -1.77 -22.09
N SER A 113 12.74 -2.35 -21.33
CA SER A 113 11.69 -3.25 -21.84
C SER A 113 10.54 -2.50 -22.48
N LYS A 114 10.47 -1.17 -22.35
CA LYS A 114 9.33 -0.32 -22.77
C LYS A 114 8.02 -0.78 -22.14
N SER A 115 8.09 -1.18 -20.89
CA SER A 115 6.94 -1.60 -20.11
C SER A 115 6.11 -0.39 -19.67
N ASP A 116 4.80 -0.60 -19.50
CA ASP A 116 3.86 0.37 -18.92
C ASP A 116 3.84 0.32 -17.37
N CYS A 117 4.74 -0.44 -16.75
CA CYS A 117 4.85 -0.55 -15.30
C CYS A 117 5.29 0.77 -14.67
N VAL A 118 4.48 1.35 -13.81
CA VAL A 118 4.78 2.60 -13.12
C VAL A 118 5.65 2.33 -11.89
N VAL A 119 6.86 2.87 -11.85
CA VAL A 119 7.77 2.72 -10.69
C VAL A 119 7.73 3.97 -9.82
N GLY A 120 7.38 3.79 -8.55
CA GLY A 120 7.27 4.88 -7.61
C GLY A 120 7.88 4.60 -6.24
N ALA A 121 7.88 5.62 -5.39
CA ALA A 121 8.23 5.47 -3.98
C ALA A 121 7.14 5.98 -3.06
N GLY A 122 7.09 5.42 -1.85
CA GLY A 122 6.30 5.94 -0.75
C GLY A 122 7.22 6.54 0.30
N TYR A 123 6.86 7.69 0.83
CA TYR A 123 7.56 8.35 1.93
C TYR A 123 6.56 8.74 3.01
N VAL A 124 6.67 8.10 4.17
CA VAL A 124 5.88 8.46 5.35
C VAL A 124 6.63 9.55 6.12
N VAL A 125 6.03 10.72 6.21
CA VAL A 125 6.57 11.86 6.97
C VAL A 125 6.24 11.65 8.44
N THR A 126 7.25 11.78 9.29
CA THR A 126 7.15 11.64 10.75
C THR A 126 7.75 12.86 11.44
N PRO A 127 7.50 13.06 12.75
CA PRO A 127 8.17 14.12 13.51
C PRO A 127 9.70 14.03 13.51
N ASP A 128 10.27 12.85 13.28
CA ASP A 128 11.71 12.62 13.31
C ASP A 128 12.37 12.79 11.92
N ASN A 129 11.65 12.52 10.82
CA ASN A 129 12.24 12.51 9.48
C ASN A 129 11.85 13.69 8.58
N TYR A 130 10.91 14.56 8.99
CA TYR A 130 10.42 15.64 8.13
C TYR A 130 11.53 16.58 7.63
N ILE A 131 12.57 16.79 8.42
CA ILE A 131 13.72 17.64 8.04
C ILE A 131 14.54 17.05 6.88
N HIS A 132 14.40 15.76 6.59
CA HIS A 132 15.07 15.03 5.52
C HIS A 132 14.21 14.82 4.28
N VAL A 133 12.97 15.35 4.26
CA VAL A 133 12.03 15.16 3.14
C VAL A 133 12.59 15.67 1.82
N TYR A 134 13.15 16.89 1.83
CA TYR A 134 13.67 17.51 0.61
C TYR A 134 14.81 16.69 -0.02
N GLU A 135 15.80 16.27 0.78
CA GLU A 135 16.92 15.44 0.35
C GLU A 135 16.44 14.04 -0.07
N GLY A 136 15.47 13.47 0.65
CA GLY A 136 14.88 12.17 0.32
C GLY A 136 14.20 12.17 -1.04
N ILE A 137 13.38 13.17 -1.33
CA ILE A 137 12.69 13.29 -2.62
C ILE A 137 13.72 13.53 -3.75
N ALA A 138 14.73 14.38 -3.52
CA ALA A 138 15.80 14.60 -4.50
C ALA A 138 16.52 13.30 -4.87
N ARG A 139 16.87 12.48 -3.87
CA ARG A 139 17.52 11.17 -4.09
C ARG A 139 16.63 10.18 -4.80
N LEU A 140 15.35 10.11 -4.42
CA LEU A 140 14.37 9.22 -5.06
C LEU A 140 14.16 9.62 -6.52
N LYS A 141 13.97 10.89 -6.83
CA LYS A 141 13.90 11.36 -8.23
C LYS A 141 15.12 10.91 -9.03
N HIS A 142 16.32 10.98 -8.44
CA HIS A 142 17.58 10.57 -9.11
C HIS A 142 17.66 9.05 -9.38
N THR A 143 16.83 8.22 -8.73
CA THR A 143 16.76 6.77 -9.04
C THR A 143 15.96 6.47 -10.30
N GLY A 144 15.23 7.44 -10.84
CA GLY A 144 14.38 7.26 -12.02
C GLY A 144 12.92 6.90 -11.73
N VAL A 145 12.47 6.95 -10.45
CA VAL A 145 11.04 6.75 -10.15
C VAL A 145 10.21 7.88 -10.75
N GLU A 146 8.99 7.56 -11.17
CA GLU A 146 8.06 8.50 -11.78
C GLU A 146 7.30 9.35 -10.76
N TYR A 147 7.15 8.82 -9.54
CA TYR A 147 6.46 9.57 -8.48
C TYR A 147 6.98 9.21 -7.09
N VAL A 148 6.77 10.14 -6.16
CA VAL A 148 6.87 9.88 -4.72
C VAL A 148 5.54 10.23 -4.07
N ARG A 149 4.93 9.24 -3.40
CA ARG A 149 3.70 9.42 -2.62
C ARG A 149 4.06 9.79 -1.19
N MET A 150 3.77 11.03 -0.80
CA MET A 150 3.97 11.53 0.56
C MET A 150 2.73 11.27 1.41
N ALA A 151 2.90 10.73 2.60
CA ALA A 151 1.81 10.55 3.55
C ALA A 151 2.29 10.91 4.96
N ALA A 152 1.41 11.44 5.81
CA ALA A 152 1.72 11.60 7.21
C ALA A 152 1.73 10.24 7.93
N MET A 153 2.51 10.14 9.01
CA MET A 153 2.48 8.99 9.90
C MET A 153 1.07 8.85 10.50
N GLN A 154 0.51 7.65 10.37
CA GLN A 154 -0.74 7.34 11.06
C GLN A 154 -0.50 7.09 12.54
N SER A 155 -1.28 7.74 13.38
CA SER A 155 -1.28 7.55 14.82
C SER A 155 -2.71 7.62 15.34
N THR A 156 -2.98 6.90 16.44
CA THR A 156 -4.24 7.05 17.20
C THR A 156 -4.36 8.42 17.86
N GLU A 157 -3.23 9.11 18.02
CA GLU A 157 -3.14 10.47 18.57
C GLU A 157 -3.40 11.55 17.50
N GLY A 158 -3.56 11.16 16.23
CA GLY A 158 -3.80 12.10 15.14
C GLY A 158 -2.68 13.13 14.98
N PHE A 159 -3.03 14.42 14.91
CA PHE A 159 -2.07 15.52 14.83
C PHE A 159 -1.23 15.71 16.10
N ASP A 160 -1.72 15.25 17.26
CA ASP A 160 -0.98 15.33 18.53
C ASP A 160 0.30 14.48 18.52
N ALA A 161 0.41 13.54 17.58
CA ALA A 161 1.66 12.82 17.31
C ALA A 161 2.79 13.72 16.74
N TYR A 162 2.47 14.96 16.34
CA TYR A 162 3.42 15.95 15.83
C TYR A 162 3.55 17.11 16.82
N PRO A 163 4.51 17.08 17.74
CA PRO A 163 4.62 18.03 18.84
C PRO A 163 4.93 19.45 18.35
N GLY A 164 4.36 20.43 19.04
CA GLY A 164 4.57 21.87 18.76
C GLY A 164 4.10 22.25 17.36
N ASN A 165 4.98 22.85 16.55
CA ASN A 165 4.72 23.24 15.17
C ASN A 165 5.32 22.26 14.14
N THR A 166 5.60 21.03 14.55
CA THR A 166 6.26 20.02 13.67
C THR A 166 5.38 19.67 12.48
N TRP A 167 4.05 19.66 12.66
CA TRP A 167 3.13 19.39 11.56
C TRP A 167 3.21 20.45 10.46
N GLU A 168 3.14 21.72 10.80
CA GLU A 168 3.25 22.85 9.86
C GLU A 168 4.61 22.84 9.14
N ARG A 169 5.69 22.53 9.88
CA ARG A 169 7.03 22.40 9.30
C ARG A 169 7.12 21.22 8.36
N SER A 170 6.52 20.08 8.72
CA SER A 170 6.47 18.88 7.86
C SER A 170 5.78 19.21 6.53
N ARG A 171 4.63 19.87 6.56
CA ARG A 171 3.91 20.32 5.36
C ARG A 171 4.74 21.32 4.53
N ALA A 172 5.43 22.23 5.20
CA ALA A 172 6.27 23.20 4.51
C ALA A 172 7.43 22.51 3.75
N GLU A 173 8.06 21.50 4.33
CA GLU A 173 9.10 20.72 3.65
C GLU A 173 8.55 19.88 2.48
N VAL A 174 7.38 19.26 2.64
CA VAL A 174 6.71 18.56 1.54
C VAL A 174 6.37 19.51 0.41
N LYS A 175 5.77 20.66 0.72
CA LYS A 175 5.47 21.69 -0.29
C LYS A 175 6.74 22.19 -0.98
N ARG A 176 7.78 22.51 -0.23
CA ARG A 176 9.08 22.93 -0.78
C ARG A 176 9.65 21.92 -1.74
N ALA A 177 9.60 20.64 -1.39
CA ALA A 177 10.08 19.56 -2.25
C ALA A 177 9.20 19.41 -3.50
N LYS A 178 7.87 19.49 -3.35
CA LYS A 178 6.94 19.46 -4.47
C LYS A 178 7.19 20.62 -5.44
N ASP A 179 7.25 21.86 -4.97
CA ASP A 179 7.48 23.05 -5.79
C ASP A 179 8.82 23.00 -6.55
N LYS A 180 9.79 22.25 -6.01
CA LYS A 180 11.15 22.12 -6.61
C LYS A 180 11.28 20.98 -7.59
N PHE A 181 10.66 19.84 -7.32
CA PHE A 181 10.97 18.59 -8.02
C PHE A 181 9.85 18.09 -8.92
N ASP A 182 8.60 18.56 -8.73
CA ASP A 182 7.46 18.22 -9.60
C ASP A 182 7.71 18.74 -11.01
N ASP A 183 7.65 17.87 -12.01
CA ASP A 183 7.81 18.23 -13.43
C ASP A 183 7.11 17.19 -14.33
N ASP A 184 7.25 17.28 -15.64
CA ASP A 184 6.61 16.40 -16.61
C ASP A 184 7.02 14.92 -16.50
N THR A 185 8.11 14.61 -15.81
CA THR A 185 8.67 13.25 -15.67
C THR A 185 8.58 12.69 -14.26
N PHE A 186 8.29 13.54 -13.27
CA PHE A 186 8.29 13.15 -11.88
C PHE A 186 7.27 13.93 -11.06
N THR A 187 6.41 13.21 -10.32
CA THR A 187 5.34 13.81 -9.52
C THR A 187 5.52 13.59 -8.02
N VAL A 188 5.41 14.66 -7.24
CA VAL A 188 5.25 14.58 -5.78
C VAL A 188 3.78 14.57 -5.43
N VAL A 189 3.25 13.39 -5.12
CA VAL A 189 1.84 13.19 -4.72
C VAL A 189 1.70 13.46 -3.23
N ASP A 190 1.23 14.65 -2.88
CA ASP A 190 1.04 15.03 -1.48
C ASP A 190 -0.32 14.54 -0.96
N LEU A 191 -0.29 13.55 -0.07
CA LEU A 191 -1.44 13.01 0.64
C LEU A 191 -1.31 13.21 2.16
N THR A 192 -0.47 14.13 2.60
CA THR A 192 -0.22 14.33 4.04
C THR A 192 -1.48 14.74 4.79
N ASP A 193 -2.36 15.54 4.19
CA ASP A 193 -3.63 15.95 4.79
C ASP A 193 -4.70 14.82 4.81
N ASN A 194 -4.59 13.79 3.95
CA ASN A 194 -5.61 12.75 3.80
C ASN A 194 -5.50 11.63 4.86
N VAL A 195 -4.43 11.55 5.60
CA VAL A 195 -4.12 10.42 6.47
C VAL A 195 -4.69 10.56 7.87
N MET A 196 -5.04 11.77 8.27
CA MET A 196 -5.70 12.05 9.54
C MET A 196 -7.21 11.82 9.42
N GLY A 197 -7.59 10.58 9.04
CA GLY A 197 -8.98 10.24 8.86
C GLY A 197 -9.81 10.51 10.12
N ALA A 198 -10.98 11.09 9.92
CA ALA A 198 -11.94 11.26 10.99
C ALA A 198 -12.53 9.90 11.44
N LYS A 199 -13.03 9.85 12.67
CA LYS A 199 -13.85 8.73 13.11
C LYS A 199 -15.08 8.63 12.19
N PRO A 200 -15.41 7.43 11.67
CA PRO A 200 -16.61 7.27 10.84
C PRO A 200 -17.88 7.63 11.62
N ASP A 201 -18.75 8.41 11.00
CA ASP A 201 -20.08 8.79 11.50
C ASP A 201 -21.21 7.95 10.86
N TYR A 202 -20.85 6.92 10.09
CA TYR A 202 -21.73 6.01 9.37
C TYR A 202 -21.47 4.54 9.77
N ASP A 203 -22.44 3.68 9.50
CA ASP A 203 -22.38 2.24 9.86
C ASP A 203 -21.80 1.38 8.73
N PHE A 204 -22.16 1.65 7.47
CA PHE A 204 -21.75 0.82 6.34
C PHE A 204 -20.30 1.05 5.93
N CYS A 205 -19.47 0.01 6.04
CA CYS A 205 -18.10 0.03 5.51
C CYS A 205 -18.11 -0.59 4.10
N GLY A 206 -18.27 0.24 3.08
CA GLY A 206 -18.28 -0.22 1.68
C GLY A 206 -16.96 -0.81 1.22
N PHE A 207 -15.85 -0.25 1.68
CA PHE A 207 -14.50 -0.66 1.25
C PHE A 207 -14.22 -2.16 1.47
N GLN A 208 -14.68 -2.75 2.59
CA GLN A 208 -14.46 -4.17 2.90
C GLN A 208 -15.14 -5.13 1.92
N HIS A 209 -16.09 -4.65 1.09
CA HIS A 209 -16.76 -5.45 0.07
C HIS A 209 -16.04 -5.44 -1.28
N PHE A 210 -15.11 -4.49 -1.49
CA PHE A 210 -14.33 -4.35 -2.72
C PHE A 210 -12.87 -4.81 -2.57
N VAL A 211 -12.32 -4.73 -1.37
CA VAL A 211 -10.93 -5.08 -1.10
C VAL A 211 -10.85 -6.07 0.05
N THR A 212 -10.25 -7.21 -0.22
CA THR A 212 -9.95 -8.24 0.79
C THR A 212 -8.48 -8.17 1.17
N TYR A 213 -8.17 -8.04 2.45
CA TYR A 213 -6.79 -8.11 2.94
C TYR A 213 -6.51 -9.48 3.58
N ILE A 214 -5.56 -10.22 3.01
CA ILE A 214 -5.13 -11.52 3.54
C ILE A 214 -3.75 -11.33 4.17
N GLY A 215 -3.67 -11.56 5.47
CA GLY A 215 -2.43 -11.42 6.22
C GLY A 215 -1.47 -12.59 6.03
N ALA A 216 -0.19 -12.37 6.35
CA ALA A 216 0.84 -13.43 6.33
C ALA A 216 0.55 -14.59 7.30
N ASP A 217 -0.38 -14.41 8.21
CA ASP A 217 -0.93 -15.40 9.16
C ASP A 217 -2.12 -16.19 8.62
N LEU A 218 -2.49 -15.97 7.36
CA LEU A 218 -3.68 -16.53 6.69
C LEU A 218 -5.02 -16.06 7.29
N ASN A 219 -5.02 -15.04 8.13
CA ASN A 219 -6.26 -14.40 8.51
C ASN A 219 -6.72 -13.42 7.44
N VAL A 220 -8.02 -13.29 7.31
CA VAL A 220 -8.66 -12.29 6.44
C VAL A 220 -9.09 -11.11 7.28
N TYR A 221 -8.76 -9.91 6.80
CA TYR A 221 -9.02 -8.66 7.48
C TYR A 221 -9.87 -7.71 6.62
N ARG A 222 -10.63 -6.83 7.27
CA ARG A 222 -11.53 -5.86 6.62
C ARG A 222 -10.79 -4.85 5.75
N CYS A 223 -9.63 -4.41 6.21
CA CYS A 223 -8.75 -3.50 5.46
C CYS A 223 -7.33 -3.55 6.00
N CYS A 224 -6.38 -2.93 5.28
CA CYS A 224 -4.98 -2.86 5.68
C CYS A 224 -4.75 -2.08 6.99
N TYR A 225 -5.63 -1.16 7.35
CA TYR A 225 -5.50 -0.33 8.56
C TYR A 225 -5.94 -1.05 9.84
N THR A 226 -6.83 -2.03 9.73
CA THR A 226 -7.27 -2.86 10.86
C THR A 226 -6.65 -4.25 10.83
N ALA A 227 -5.72 -4.50 9.90
CA ALA A 227 -5.02 -5.77 9.80
C ALA A 227 -4.23 -6.07 11.09
N TYR A 228 -4.20 -7.33 11.47
CA TYR A 228 -3.57 -7.86 12.68
C TYR A 228 -4.20 -7.40 14.01
N ALA A 229 -5.27 -6.59 13.98
CA ALA A 229 -6.08 -6.28 15.15
C ALA A 229 -7.37 -7.14 15.16
N ASP A 230 -7.90 -7.41 16.35
CA ASP A 230 -9.13 -8.22 16.51
C ASP A 230 -10.33 -7.59 15.81
N LEU A 231 -10.46 -6.25 15.89
CA LEU A 231 -11.50 -5.50 15.19
C LEU A 231 -11.54 -5.76 13.68
N GLY A 232 -10.36 -5.91 13.08
CA GLY A 232 -10.23 -6.09 11.64
C GLY A 232 -10.40 -7.52 11.18
N ARG A 233 -10.18 -8.50 12.05
CA ARG A 233 -10.18 -9.91 11.67
C ARG A 233 -11.60 -10.41 11.38
N ILE A 234 -11.81 -10.93 10.15
CA ILE A 234 -13.06 -11.52 9.72
C ILE A 234 -13.04 -13.03 9.96
N ASN A 235 -12.00 -13.72 9.45
CA ASN A 235 -11.89 -15.16 9.49
C ASN A 235 -10.46 -15.62 9.17
N SER A 236 -10.26 -16.91 8.88
CA SER A 236 -8.96 -17.48 8.50
C SER A 236 -9.09 -18.44 7.31
N LEU A 237 -8.08 -18.43 6.45
CA LEU A 237 -7.93 -19.34 5.33
C LEU A 237 -7.09 -20.59 5.68
N LYS A 238 -6.77 -20.82 6.94
CA LYS A 238 -5.95 -21.98 7.37
C LYS A 238 -6.62 -23.32 7.10
N LEU A 239 -7.94 -23.38 7.23
CA LEU A 239 -8.72 -24.62 7.12
C LEU A 239 -9.80 -24.57 6.01
N GLN A 240 -9.79 -23.55 5.18
CA GLN A 240 -10.73 -23.37 4.08
C GLN A 240 -10.06 -22.70 2.89
N THR A 241 -10.60 -22.85 1.70
CA THR A 241 -10.13 -22.13 0.51
C THR A 241 -10.66 -20.71 0.49
N PHE A 242 -10.05 -19.85 -0.33
CA PHE A 242 -10.55 -18.48 -0.52
C PHE A 242 -11.98 -18.48 -1.08
N ALA A 243 -12.29 -19.36 -2.04
CA ALA A 243 -13.62 -19.50 -2.60
C ALA A 243 -14.66 -19.97 -1.57
N GLN A 244 -14.31 -20.90 -0.68
CA GLN A 244 -15.18 -21.33 0.41
C GLN A 244 -15.46 -20.18 1.37
N TRP A 245 -14.42 -19.42 1.74
CA TRP A 245 -14.55 -18.26 2.61
C TRP A 245 -15.51 -17.21 2.02
N VAL A 246 -15.32 -16.80 0.77
CA VAL A 246 -16.18 -15.78 0.12
C VAL A 246 -17.65 -16.23 0.04
N LYS A 247 -17.89 -17.51 -0.24
CA LYS A 247 -19.25 -18.07 -0.41
C LYS A 247 -19.95 -18.38 0.91
N SER A 248 -19.24 -18.34 2.04
CA SER A 248 -19.82 -18.72 3.32
C SER A 248 -20.84 -17.69 3.83
N GLU A 249 -21.93 -18.16 4.42
CA GLU A 249 -22.92 -17.32 5.05
C GLU A 249 -22.34 -16.56 6.24
N SER A 250 -21.49 -17.21 7.03
CA SER A 250 -20.80 -16.57 8.15
C SER A 250 -19.94 -15.38 7.72
N THR A 251 -19.27 -15.46 6.57
CA THR A 251 -18.51 -14.32 6.01
C THR A 251 -19.45 -13.17 5.66
N ARG A 252 -20.59 -13.48 5.01
CA ARG A 252 -21.60 -12.47 4.67
C ARG A 252 -22.13 -11.77 5.91
N GLU A 253 -22.48 -12.52 6.94
CA GLU A 253 -22.97 -11.98 8.22
C GLU A 253 -21.92 -11.08 8.89
N LEU A 254 -20.66 -11.51 8.96
CA LEU A 254 -19.57 -10.75 9.56
C LEU A 254 -19.28 -9.43 8.81
N LEU A 255 -19.45 -9.42 7.49
CA LEU A 255 -19.31 -8.20 6.69
C LEU A 255 -20.51 -7.26 6.85
N THR A 256 -21.75 -7.83 6.85
CA THR A 256 -22.99 -7.04 6.91
C THR A 256 -23.23 -6.44 8.30
N ASN A 257 -22.90 -7.18 9.36
CA ASN A 257 -23.13 -6.74 10.74
C ASN A 257 -22.05 -5.84 11.31
N PHE A 258 -21.00 -5.52 10.53
CA PHE A 258 -19.94 -4.64 10.97
C PHE A 258 -20.36 -3.17 10.85
N SER A 259 -20.27 -2.43 11.95
CA SER A 259 -20.42 -0.98 11.95
C SER A 259 -19.06 -0.28 11.82
N ALA A 260 -18.91 0.59 10.83
CA ALA A 260 -17.74 1.41 10.64
C ALA A 260 -17.46 2.37 11.82
N ARG A 261 -18.50 2.70 12.61
CA ARG A 261 -18.37 3.50 13.86
C ARG A 261 -17.48 2.83 14.91
N SER A 262 -17.23 1.51 14.78
CA SER A 262 -16.31 0.78 15.63
C SER A 262 -14.83 1.10 15.37
N CYS A 263 -14.50 1.75 14.25
CA CYS A 263 -13.15 2.22 13.96
C CYS A 263 -12.92 3.57 14.64
N ASP A 264 -11.79 3.71 15.34
CA ASP A 264 -11.42 4.99 15.98
C ASP A 264 -11.02 6.04 14.95
N ASN A 265 -10.45 5.59 13.83
CA ASN A 265 -9.98 6.44 12.74
C ASN A 265 -10.08 5.67 11.41
N CYS A 266 -10.43 6.34 10.31
CA CYS A 266 -10.55 5.72 8.99
C CYS A 266 -9.87 6.55 7.89
N ALA A 267 -8.67 6.12 7.49
CA ALA A 267 -7.97 6.73 6.35
C ALA A 267 -8.68 6.48 4.99
N LEU A 268 -9.70 5.62 4.97
CA LEU A 268 -10.52 5.33 3.79
C LEU A 268 -11.89 6.02 3.83
N ASN A 269 -12.06 6.98 4.75
CA ASN A 269 -13.34 7.63 5.02
C ASN A 269 -13.97 8.21 3.74
N GLU A 270 -13.21 9.00 2.98
CA GLU A 270 -13.72 9.61 1.74
C GLU A 270 -14.05 8.56 0.66
N LYS A 271 -13.27 7.48 0.57
CA LYS A 271 -13.58 6.37 -0.34
C LYS A 271 -14.87 5.66 0.06
N ASN A 272 -15.10 5.45 1.36
CA ASN A 272 -16.35 4.86 1.84
C ASN A 272 -17.55 5.77 1.54
N LYS A 273 -17.43 7.08 1.71
CA LYS A 273 -18.51 8.03 1.35
C LYS A 273 -18.87 7.95 -0.13
N VAL A 274 -17.86 7.86 -1.02
CA VAL A 274 -18.09 7.66 -2.46
C VAL A 274 -18.79 6.33 -2.72
N ILE A 275 -18.35 5.24 -2.10
CA ILE A 275 -18.99 3.93 -2.26
C ILE A 275 -20.44 3.98 -1.78
N MET A 276 -20.71 4.57 -0.62
CA MET A 276 -22.07 4.72 -0.09
C MET A 276 -22.96 5.50 -1.07
N TYR A 277 -22.46 6.61 -1.61
CA TYR A 277 -23.19 7.38 -2.62
C TYR A 277 -23.51 6.55 -3.88
N LEU A 278 -22.54 5.79 -4.38
CA LEU A 278 -22.70 4.95 -5.58
C LEU A 278 -23.61 3.72 -5.36
N THR A 279 -23.75 3.27 -4.12
CA THR A 279 -24.57 2.11 -3.75
C THR A 279 -25.93 2.51 -3.17
N ASP A 280 -26.19 3.79 -2.94
CA ASP A 280 -27.49 4.29 -2.53
C ASP A 280 -28.48 4.11 -3.69
N PRO A 281 -29.61 3.44 -3.48
CA PRO A 281 -30.65 3.28 -4.50
C PRO A 281 -31.34 4.59 -4.90
N ASP A 282 -31.26 5.61 -4.06
CA ASP A 282 -31.83 6.95 -4.32
C ASP A 282 -30.83 8.06 -3.89
N PRO A 283 -29.70 8.20 -4.60
CA PRO A 283 -28.68 9.15 -4.21
C PRO A 283 -29.17 10.59 -4.40
N LYS A 284 -29.03 11.42 -3.37
CA LYS A 284 -29.39 12.83 -3.42
C LYS A 284 -28.47 13.59 -4.40
N HIS A 285 -29.04 14.58 -5.06
CA HIS A 285 -28.28 15.49 -5.95
C HIS A 285 -27.62 14.84 -7.16
N VAL A 286 -28.05 13.65 -7.58
CA VAL A 286 -27.48 12.91 -8.71
C VAL A 286 -27.47 13.70 -10.03
N ASN A 287 -28.38 14.67 -10.18
CA ASN A 287 -28.49 15.51 -11.36
C ASN A 287 -27.72 16.85 -11.26
N PHE A 288 -27.01 17.05 -10.18
CA PHE A 288 -26.20 18.26 -9.96
C PHE A 288 -24.74 17.88 -9.79
N VAL A 289 -23.89 18.34 -10.71
CA VAL A 289 -22.44 18.11 -10.72
C VAL A 289 -21.73 19.36 -10.19
#